data_687aaf17b10e544ecfc39a8992d5f6ba
#
_entry.id   687aaf17b10e544ecfc39a8992d5f6ba
#
_cell.length_a   1.000
_cell.length_b   1.000
_cell.length_c   1.000
_cell.angle_alpha   90.00
_cell.angle_beta   90.00
_cell.angle_gamma   90.00
#
_symmetry.space_group_name_H-M   'P 1'
#
loop_
_entity.id
_entity.type
_entity.pdbx_description
1 polymer ?
#
loop_
_entity_poly.entity_id
_entity_poly.type
_entity_poly.pdbx_seq_one_letter_code
_entity_poly.pdbx_strand_id
1 'polypeptide(L)'
;GVYIFKDSHNVPLYVGTATDLHRRVMSYFNGSETRRRMSEMVLLADHIDYVECLTPCEASIRELRLIHAHQPPYNRRSRDQKGHWWLIPPRSSASTLYSCTRTAPSTGSPALGPFRKRSTATAIGQLIHNDIRSGIAPTEPLTDSEKEACVHAIAELSQGISTPLIERSLHRLEEFSQQHLYEQAAVLRDITATAIPALTSLYQCQQLRQQDEIIVAESDGRGGWFFTAIRYGVFAGTVHCLRGKTTAPLLTICMPVHKLSSRRRKRRWWILLKSATFFTAISVAGMCGLSVCISRGQKI
;
A
#
# COMPACT_ATOMS: atom_id res chain seq x y z
N GLY A 1 -9.08 -15.50 -11.17
CA GLY A 1 -7.84 -15.45 -11.94
C GLY A 1 -7.62 -14.12 -12.64
N VAL A 2 -6.54 -14.07 -13.42
CA VAL A 2 -6.12 -12.91 -14.24
C VAL A 2 -6.24 -13.29 -15.70
N TYR A 3 -6.72 -12.36 -16.56
CA TYR A 3 -6.73 -12.51 -18.01
C TYR A 3 -5.99 -11.34 -18.67
N ILE A 4 -5.38 -11.61 -19.83
CA ILE A 4 -4.50 -10.69 -20.54
C ILE A 4 -4.88 -10.71 -22.01
N PHE A 5 -5.41 -9.60 -22.51
CA PHE A 5 -5.59 -9.42 -23.96
C PHE A 5 -4.27 -9.01 -24.58
N LYS A 6 -3.88 -9.69 -25.67
CA LYS A 6 -2.63 -9.45 -26.39
C LYS A 6 -2.87 -9.25 -27.86
N ASP A 7 -1.99 -8.46 -28.48
CA ASP A 7 -1.98 -8.29 -29.95
C ASP A 7 -1.23 -9.44 -30.65
N SER A 8 -1.19 -9.38 -31.98
CA SER A 8 -0.49 -10.34 -32.84
C SER A 8 1.03 -10.42 -32.59
N HIS A 9 1.62 -9.43 -31.93
CA HIS A 9 3.03 -9.39 -31.53
C HIS A 9 3.24 -9.87 -30.09
N ASN A 10 2.21 -10.46 -29.45
CA ASN A 10 2.22 -10.93 -28.06
C ASN A 10 2.40 -9.80 -27.02
N VAL A 11 2.11 -8.54 -27.39
CA VAL A 11 2.18 -7.39 -26.49
C VAL A 11 0.88 -7.26 -25.70
N PRO A 12 0.92 -7.17 -24.36
CA PRO A 12 -0.27 -6.98 -23.56
C PRO A 12 -0.98 -5.65 -23.83
N LEU A 13 -2.23 -5.71 -24.24
CA LEU A 13 -3.12 -4.57 -24.46
C LEU A 13 -3.90 -4.21 -23.19
N TYR A 14 -4.36 -5.21 -22.46
CA TYR A 14 -5.14 -5.06 -21.26
C TYR A 14 -4.97 -6.26 -20.32
N VAL A 15 -4.89 -5.98 -19.02
CA VAL A 15 -4.89 -6.99 -17.94
C VAL A 15 -6.09 -6.74 -17.05
N GLY A 16 -6.78 -7.79 -16.64
CA GLY A 16 -7.90 -7.70 -15.72
C GLY A 16 -8.06 -8.96 -14.87
N THR A 17 -8.89 -8.85 -13.83
CA THR A 17 -9.21 -9.97 -12.93
C THR A 17 -10.69 -10.32 -12.98
N ALA A 18 -10.99 -11.59 -12.70
CA ALA A 18 -12.35 -12.07 -12.50
C ALA A 18 -12.35 -13.32 -11.62
N THR A 19 -13.46 -13.54 -10.92
CA THR A 19 -13.76 -14.81 -10.24
C THR A 19 -14.12 -15.90 -11.25
N ASP A 20 -14.89 -15.56 -12.27
CA ASP A 20 -15.19 -16.40 -13.42
C ASP A 20 -14.57 -15.77 -14.66
N LEU A 21 -13.43 -16.32 -15.10
CA LEU A 21 -12.66 -15.83 -16.24
C LEU A 21 -13.42 -15.97 -17.54
N HIS A 22 -14.05 -17.12 -17.78
CA HIS A 22 -14.78 -17.39 -19.01
C HIS A 22 -15.95 -16.40 -19.19
N ARG A 23 -16.80 -16.30 -18.18
CA ARG A 23 -17.93 -15.36 -18.21
C ARG A 23 -17.48 -13.91 -18.39
N ARG A 24 -16.39 -13.52 -17.73
CA ARG A 24 -15.84 -12.17 -17.83
C ARG A 24 -15.27 -11.88 -19.22
N VAL A 25 -14.50 -12.79 -19.76
CA VAL A 25 -13.94 -12.64 -21.11
C VAL A 25 -15.04 -12.59 -22.15
N MET A 26 -16.04 -13.48 -22.09
CA MET A 26 -17.17 -13.48 -23.00
C MET A 26 -17.99 -12.17 -22.95
N SER A 27 -17.99 -11.48 -21.80
CA SER A 27 -18.69 -10.20 -21.68
C SER A 27 -18.14 -9.10 -22.58
N TYR A 28 -16.91 -9.19 -23.05
CA TYR A 28 -16.33 -8.25 -24.01
C TYR A 28 -16.81 -8.47 -25.44
N PHE A 29 -17.31 -9.69 -25.76
CA PHE A 29 -17.71 -10.07 -27.13
C PHE A 29 -19.24 -10.08 -27.32
N ASN A 30 -20.02 -10.17 -26.27
CA ASN A 30 -21.49 -10.28 -26.35
C ASN A 30 -22.23 -8.94 -26.23
N GLY A 31 -21.55 -7.80 -26.39
CA GLY A 31 -22.14 -6.47 -26.37
C GLY A 31 -22.48 -5.92 -24.98
N SER A 32 -22.23 -6.66 -23.89
CA SER A 32 -22.49 -6.18 -22.53
C SER A 32 -21.43 -5.15 -22.05
N GLU A 33 -20.31 -5.04 -22.73
CA GLU A 33 -19.28 -4.04 -22.45
C GLU A 33 -19.62 -2.72 -23.15
N THR A 34 -19.99 -1.71 -22.37
CA THR A 34 -20.42 -0.40 -22.88
C THR A 34 -19.29 0.62 -23.05
N ARG A 35 -18.09 0.32 -22.56
CA ARG A 35 -16.96 1.24 -22.63
C ARG A 35 -16.30 1.18 -24.02
N ARG A 36 -16.50 2.23 -24.84
CA ARG A 36 -15.97 2.34 -26.21
C ARG A 36 -14.52 1.89 -26.37
N ARG A 37 -13.63 2.26 -25.42
CA ARG A 37 -12.22 1.85 -25.48
C ARG A 37 -11.99 0.35 -25.33
N MET A 38 -12.89 -0.35 -24.63
CA MET A 38 -12.77 -1.81 -24.51
C MET A 38 -13.15 -2.48 -25.83
N SER A 39 -14.12 -1.95 -26.56
CA SER A 39 -14.44 -2.42 -27.92
C SER A 39 -13.26 -2.22 -28.88
N GLU A 40 -12.60 -1.05 -28.83
CA GLU A 40 -11.37 -0.79 -29.59
C GLU A 40 -10.26 -1.80 -29.24
N MET A 41 -10.06 -2.08 -27.96
CA MET A 41 -9.07 -3.05 -27.47
C MET A 41 -9.36 -4.46 -28.00
N VAL A 42 -10.62 -4.89 -27.98
CA VAL A 42 -11.04 -6.21 -28.47
C VAL A 42 -10.75 -6.38 -29.97
N LEU A 43 -10.94 -5.32 -30.76
CA LEU A 43 -10.63 -5.35 -32.21
C LEU A 43 -9.12 -5.46 -32.49
N LEU A 44 -8.27 -5.01 -31.58
CA LEU A 44 -6.81 -5.09 -31.70
C LEU A 44 -6.25 -6.38 -31.09
N ALA A 45 -7.04 -7.08 -30.28
CA ALA A 45 -6.60 -8.29 -29.60
C ALA A 45 -6.63 -9.48 -30.58
N ASP A 46 -5.53 -10.24 -30.59
CA ASP A 46 -5.39 -11.47 -31.35
C ASP A 46 -5.73 -12.69 -30.49
N HIS A 47 -5.22 -12.70 -29.26
CA HIS A 47 -5.45 -13.80 -28.33
C HIS A 47 -5.53 -13.33 -26.88
N ILE A 48 -5.95 -14.26 -26.02
CA ILE A 48 -6.15 -14.00 -24.59
C ILE A 48 -5.41 -15.07 -23.80
N ASP A 49 -4.45 -14.63 -23.00
CA ASP A 49 -3.82 -15.47 -22.00
C ASP A 49 -4.55 -15.36 -20.67
N TYR A 50 -4.45 -16.40 -19.85
CA TYR A 50 -4.99 -16.36 -18.50
C TYR A 50 -4.08 -17.06 -17.50
N VAL A 51 -4.21 -16.65 -16.23
CA VAL A 51 -3.53 -17.25 -15.08
C VAL A 51 -4.58 -17.54 -14.02
N GLU A 52 -4.75 -18.80 -13.66
CA GLU A 52 -5.60 -19.15 -12.54
C GLU A 52 -4.96 -18.72 -11.23
N CYS A 53 -5.78 -18.18 -10.33
CA CYS A 53 -5.37 -17.77 -9.00
C CYS A 53 -6.29 -18.43 -7.97
N LEU A 54 -5.73 -18.81 -6.86
CA LEU A 54 -6.47 -19.51 -5.80
C LEU A 54 -7.40 -18.56 -5.04
N THR A 55 -7.01 -17.29 -4.90
CA THR A 55 -7.80 -16.28 -4.18
C THR A 55 -7.94 -15.00 -5.00
N PRO A 56 -9.00 -14.19 -4.76
CA PRO A 56 -9.14 -12.88 -5.37
C PRO A 56 -7.99 -11.93 -4.99
N CYS A 57 -7.44 -12.05 -3.79
CA CYS A 57 -6.27 -11.29 -3.34
C CYS A 57 -5.05 -11.58 -4.21
N GLU A 58 -4.75 -12.85 -4.46
CA GLU A 58 -3.67 -13.27 -5.36
C GLU A 58 -3.90 -12.71 -6.78
N ALA A 59 -5.12 -12.82 -7.30
CA ALA A 59 -5.47 -12.30 -8.63
C ALA A 59 -5.19 -10.79 -8.73
N SER A 60 -5.63 -10.00 -7.74
CA SER A 60 -5.42 -8.56 -7.70
C SER A 60 -3.94 -8.17 -7.64
N ILE A 61 -3.14 -8.90 -6.87
CA ILE A 61 -1.69 -8.65 -6.78
C ILE A 61 -0.99 -9.00 -8.09
N ARG A 62 -1.36 -10.13 -8.74
CA ARG A 62 -0.83 -10.53 -10.04
C ARG A 62 -1.20 -9.51 -11.12
N GLU A 63 -2.45 -9.04 -11.15
CA GLU A 63 -2.89 -7.97 -12.05
C GLU A 63 -2.00 -6.73 -11.93
N LEU A 64 -1.81 -6.22 -10.70
CA LEU A 64 -0.97 -5.04 -10.46
C LEU A 64 0.48 -5.25 -10.90
N ARG A 65 1.06 -6.43 -10.64
CA ARG A 65 2.41 -6.77 -11.07
C ARG A 65 2.53 -6.80 -12.60
N LEU A 66 1.57 -7.42 -13.29
CA LEU A 66 1.53 -7.49 -14.75
C LEU A 66 1.35 -6.09 -15.37
N ILE A 67 0.45 -5.27 -14.82
CA ILE A 67 0.26 -3.90 -15.28
C ILE A 67 1.54 -3.08 -15.08
N HIS A 68 2.22 -3.24 -13.95
CA HIS A 68 3.48 -2.54 -13.69
C HIS A 68 4.59 -2.98 -14.66
N ALA A 69 4.72 -4.27 -14.92
CA ALA A 69 5.75 -4.82 -15.80
C ALA A 69 5.54 -4.43 -17.27
N HIS A 70 4.31 -4.51 -17.76
CA HIS A 70 3.99 -4.38 -19.20
C HIS A 70 3.40 -3.03 -19.59
N GLN A 71 2.89 -2.23 -18.62
CA GLN A 71 2.27 -0.91 -18.87
C GLN A 71 1.20 -0.93 -19.98
N PRO A 72 0.19 -1.85 -19.95
CA PRO A 72 -0.73 -2.04 -21.04
C PRO A 72 -1.51 -0.77 -21.36
N PRO A 73 -1.71 -0.40 -22.65
CA PRO A 73 -2.30 0.88 -23.04
C PRO A 73 -3.74 1.08 -22.59
N TYR A 74 -4.50 0.01 -22.35
CA TYR A 74 -5.90 0.09 -21.94
C TYR A 74 -6.12 0.04 -20.42
N ASN A 75 -5.08 -0.18 -19.59
CA ASN A 75 -5.15 -0.13 -18.11
C ASN A 75 -4.90 1.29 -17.56
N ARG A 76 -5.82 2.24 -17.81
CA ARG A 76 -5.60 3.66 -17.42
C ARG A 76 -5.36 3.89 -15.92
N ARG A 77 -6.18 3.28 -15.06
CA ARG A 77 -6.15 3.57 -13.61
C ARG A 77 -4.91 3.04 -12.90
N SER A 78 -4.38 1.91 -13.34
CA SER A 78 -3.27 1.21 -12.68
C SER A 78 -1.93 1.41 -13.41
N ARG A 79 -1.95 1.99 -14.61
CA ARG A 79 -0.77 2.25 -15.45
C ARG A 79 0.09 3.39 -14.89
N ASP A 80 -0.54 4.45 -14.38
CA ASP A 80 0.13 5.66 -13.88
C ASP A 80 0.69 5.48 -12.45
N GLN A 81 1.42 4.39 -12.22
CA GLN A 81 2.19 4.23 -10.99
C GLN A 81 3.44 5.13 -10.97
N LYS A 82 3.77 5.79 -12.09
CA LYS A 82 4.92 6.69 -12.24
C LYS A 82 4.71 8.10 -11.68
N GLY A 83 3.51 8.44 -11.27
CA GLY A 83 3.14 9.79 -10.83
C GLY A 83 3.09 10.00 -9.32
N HIS A 84 3.89 9.27 -8.55
CA HIS A 84 3.88 9.42 -7.10
C HIS A 84 4.67 10.65 -6.64
N TRP A 85 4.18 11.25 -5.56
CA TRP A 85 4.80 12.39 -4.92
C TRP A 85 5.56 11.96 -3.67
N TRP A 86 6.71 12.57 -3.48
CA TRP A 86 7.54 12.40 -2.30
C TRP A 86 7.65 13.72 -1.56
N LEU A 87 7.57 13.67 -0.25
CA LEU A 87 7.90 14.77 0.65
C LEU A 87 9.35 14.59 1.06
N ILE A 88 10.15 15.62 0.85
CA ILE A 88 11.57 15.64 1.18
C ILE A 88 11.89 16.88 2.02
N PRO A 89 12.98 16.88 2.79
CA PRO A 89 13.47 18.08 3.49
C PRO A 89 13.69 19.24 2.54
N PRO A 90 13.75 20.47 3.04
CA PRO A 90 13.95 21.66 2.23
C PRO A 90 15.31 21.66 1.55
N ARG A 91 15.37 22.27 0.39
CA ARG A 91 16.66 22.67 -0.22
C ARG A 91 17.21 23.91 0.49
N SER A 92 18.50 24.13 0.39
CA SER A 92 19.23 25.19 1.11
C SER A 92 18.65 26.60 0.98
N SER A 93 17.93 26.92 -0.11
CA SER A 93 17.33 28.24 -0.38
C SER A 93 15.80 28.24 -0.26
N ALA A 94 15.18 27.25 0.37
CA ALA A 94 13.72 27.16 0.45
C ALA A 94 13.17 28.07 1.57
N SER A 95 11.96 28.63 1.35
CA SER A 95 11.19 29.36 2.36
C SER A 95 10.27 28.44 3.20
N THR A 96 10.14 27.18 2.81
CA THR A 96 9.32 26.17 3.51
C THR A 96 10.18 25.02 3.98
N LEU A 97 9.84 24.44 5.15
CA LEU A 97 10.53 23.28 5.74
C LEU A 97 10.33 21.97 4.98
N TYR A 98 9.72 22.00 3.81
CA TYR A 98 9.51 20.78 3.00
C TYR A 98 9.52 21.11 1.52
N SER A 99 9.77 20.09 0.72
CA SER A 99 9.60 20.12 -0.73
C SER A 99 8.87 18.88 -1.23
N CYS A 100 8.12 19.00 -2.32
CA CYS A 100 7.42 17.89 -2.96
C CYS A 100 8.02 17.62 -4.34
N THR A 101 8.44 16.38 -4.57
CA THR A 101 9.04 15.94 -5.83
C THR A 101 8.35 14.71 -6.40
N ARG A 102 8.42 14.52 -7.72
CA ARG A 102 8.03 13.28 -8.41
C ARG A 102 9.19 12.30 -8.58
N THR A 103 10.40 12.78 -8.44
CA THR A 103 11.59 11.94 -8.51
C THR A 103 11.71 11.13 -7.24
N ALA A 104 11.78 9.81 -7.36
CA ALA A 104 12.04 8.95 -6.21
C ALA A 104 13.38 9.34 -5.57
N PRO A 105 13.43 9.52 -4.25
CA PRO A 105 14.67 9.85 -3.56
C PRO A 105 15.68 8.70 -3.68
N SER A 106 16.96 9.02 -3.61
CA SER A 106 18.01 8.02 -3.53
C SER A 106 17.91 7.23 -2.23
N THR A 107 18.37 5.98 -2.26
CA THR A 107 18.37 5.10 -1.09
C THR A 107 19.16 5.76 0.05
N GLY A 108 18.52 5.83 1.24
CA GLY A 108 19.12 6.46 2.42
C GLY A 108 18.84 7.96 2.57
N SER A 109 18.28 8.63 1.56
CA SER A 109 17.86 10.03 1.72
C SER A 109 16.56 10.12 2.52
N PRO A 110 16.42 11.07 3.46
CA PRO A 110 15.20 11.27 4.21
C PRO A 110 14.07 11.70 3.26
N ALA A 111 13.01 10.88 3.19
CA ALA A 111 11.86 11.15 2.35
C ALA A 111 10.65 10.38 2.84
N LEU A 112 9.47 10.93 2.63
CA LEU A 112 8.20 10.31 2.98
C LEU A 112 7.34 10.12 1.73
N GLY A 113 6.77 8.94 1.55
CA GLY A 113 5.96 8.58 0.40
C GLY A 113 6.14 7.12 -0.02
N PRO A 114 5.67 6.73 -1.20
CA PRO A 114 5.06 7.56 -2.26
C PRO A 114 3.60 7.93 -2.01
N PHE A 115 3.21 9.15 -2.34
CA PHE A 115 1.83 9.61 -2.27
C PHE A 115 1.21 9.73 -3.67
N ARG A 116 -0.06 9.36 -3.82
CA ARG A 116 -0.77 9.47 -5.11
C ARG A 116 -1.02 10.93 -5.54
N LYS A 117 -1.28 11.81 -4.58
CA LYS A 117 -1.63 13.22 -4.82
C LYS A 117 -0.56 14.13 -4.21
N ARG A 118 -0.23 15.21 -4.93
CA ARG A 118 0.63 16.27 -4.40
C ARG A 118 0.00 16.91 -3.16
N SER A 119 -1.31 17.15 -3.17
CA SER A 119 -2.02 17.74 -2.04
C SER A 119 -1.82 16.99 -0.74
N THR A 120 -1.76 15.65 -0.78
CA THR A 120 -1.49 14.83 0.41
C THR A 120 -0.06 15.03 0.93
N ALA A 121 0.94 15.02 0.04
CA ALA A 121 2.33 15.30 0.43
C ALA A 121 2.47 16.72 1.00
N THR A 122 1.82 17.71 0.36
CA THR A 122 1.80 19.09 0.81
C THR A 122 1.13 19.23 2.18
N ALA A 123 -0.01 18.58 2.41
CA ALA A 123 -0.71 18.63 3.70
C ALA A 123 0.16 18.11 4.85
N ILE A 124 0.85 16.98 4.66
CA ILE A 124 1.79 16.45 5.67
C ILE A 124 2.96 17.41 5.88
N GLY A 125 3.52 17.96 4.80
CA GLY A 125 4.58 18.97 4.90
C GLY A 125 4.16 20.23 5.64
N GLN A 126 2.91 20.69 5.44
CA GLN A 126 2.33 21.82 6.18
C GLN A 126 2.15 21.49 7.66
N LEU A 127 1.74 20.27 8.03
CA LEU A 127 1.66 19.88 9.44
C LEU A 127 3.04 19.94 10.10
N ILE A 128 4.09 19.39 9.46
CA ILE A 128 5.47 19.46 9.96
C ILE A 128 5.93 20.93 10.07
N HIS A 129 5.67 21.72 9.04
CA HIS A 129 6.05 23.13 9.03
C HIS A 129 5.37 23.91 10.15
N ASN A 130 4.07 23.75 10.32
CA ASN A 130 3.29 24.42 11.35
C ASN A 130 3.70 23.97 12.77
N ASP A 131 4.07 22.71 12.93
CA ASP A 131 4.52 22.17 14.21
C ASP A 131 5.87 22.76 14.63
N ILE A 132 6.84 22.83 13.72
CA ILE A 132 8.20 23.32 13.98
C ILE A 132 8.21 24.85 14.11
N ARG A 133 7.47 25.59 13.26
CA ARG A 133 7.45 27.06 13.21
C ARG A 133 6.25 27.67 13.94
N SER A 134 5.78 27.03 14.97
CA SER A 134 4.71 27.59 15.80
C SER A 134 5.12 28.93 16.39
N GLY A 135 4.35 30.00 16.07
CA GLY A 135 4.61 31.35 16.58
C GLY A 135 5.73 32.13 15.89
N ILE A 136 6.38 31.56 14.86
CA ILE A 136 7.44 32.26 14.09
C ILE A 136 6.84 32.92 12.85
N ALA A 137 7.26 34.13 12.55
CA ALA A 137 6.79 34.85 11.37
C ALA A 137 7.19 34.13 10.07
N PRO A 138 6.30 34.05 9.06
CA PRO A 138 6.59 33.37 7.78
C PRO A 138 7.76 33.99 7.01
N THR A 139 8.11 35.22 7.28
CA THR A 139 9.18 36.00 6.62
C THR A 139 10.57 35.70 7.15
N GLU A 140 10.69 35.05 8.31
CA GLU A 140 11.99 34.74 8.88
C GLU A 140 12.67 33.58 8.10
N PRO A 141 13.99 33.69 7.84
CA PRO A 141 14.73 32.63 7.17
C PRO A 141 14.75 31.36 8.01
N LEU A 142 14.82 30.20 7.35
CA LEU A 142 14.90 28.90 8.01
C LEU A 142 16.27 28.74 8.68
N THR A 143 16.25 28.40 9.95
CA THR A 143 17.45 28.04 10.71
C THR A 143 17.89 26.60 10.40
N ASP A 144 19.14 26.27 10.65
CA ASP A 144 19.63 24.90 10.45
C ASP A 144 18.99 23.91 11.46
N SER A 145 18.72 24.37 12.68
CA SER A 145 17.99 23.58 13.68
C SER A 145 16.58 23.21 13.22
N GLU A 146 15.83 24.15 12.57
CA GLU A 146 14.50 23.84 12.01
C GLU A 146 14.58 22.84 10.85
N LYS A 147 15.63 22.91 10.02
CA LYS A 147 15.85 21.95 8.93
C LYS A 147 16.15 20.55 9.50
N GLU A 148 16.98 20.45 10.54
CA GLU A 148 17.26 19.19 11.24
C GLU A 148 15.99 18.62 11.89
N ALA A 149 15.19 19.42 12.55
CA ALA A 149 13.90 19.03 13.11
C ALA A 149 12.96 18.47 12.03
N CYS A 150 12.94 19.08 10.83
CA CYS A 150 12.16 18.57 9.70
C CYS A 150 12.66 17.21 9.21
N VAL A 151 13.97 17.03 9.10
CA VAL A 151 14.58 15.73 8.76
C VAL A 151 14.18 14.66 9.76
N HIS A 152 14.25 14.99 11.06
CA HIS A 152 13.84 14.09 12.13
C HIS A 152 12.35 13.72 12.05
N ALA A 153 11.47 14.71 11.89
CA ALA A 153 10.03 14.47 11.73
C ALA A 153 9.71 13.59 10.51
N ILE A 154 10.37 13.80 9.37
CA ILE A 154 10.23 12.94 8.18
C ILE A 154 10.70 11.51 8.48
N ALA A 155 11.80 11.34 9.21
CA ALA A 155 12.32 10.03 9.59
C ALA A 155 11.36 9.29 10.53
N GLU A 156 10.81 9.93 11.55
CA GLU A 156 9.79 9.38 12.45
C GLU A 156 8.55 8.93 11.68
N LEU A 157 8.00 9.79 10.82
CA LEU A 157 6.84 9.46 10.00
C LEU A 157 7.12 8.30 9.04
N SER A 158 8.34 8.18 8.52
CA SER A 158 8.75 7.05 7.66
C SER A 158 8.79 5.73 8.41
N GLN A 159 9.00 5.76 9.73
CA GLN A 159 8.93 4.61 10.63
C GLN A 159 7.50 4.33 11.13
N GLY A 160 6.52 5.15 10.71
CA GLY A 160 5.12 5.03 11.12
C GLY A 160 4.80 5.74 12.43
N ILE A 161 5.71 6.55 12.99
CA ILE A 161 5.50 7.31 14.22
C ILE A 161 4.82 8.63 13.86
N SER A 162 3.50 8.64 13.81
CA SER A 162 2.70 9.83 13.42
C SER A 162 1.87 10.42 14.57
N THR A 163 1.66 9.66 15.64
CA THR A 163 0.80 10.06 16.76
C THR A 163 1.21 11.39 17.40
N PRO A 164 2.48 11.66 17.74
CA PRO A 164 2.86 12.92 18.36
C PRO A 164 2.56 14.15 17.49
N LEU A 165 2.79 14.08 16.17
CA LEU A 165 2.48 15.17 15.25
C LEU A 165 0.98 15.44 15.18
N ILE A 166 0.18 14.40 15.14
CA ILE A 166 -1.29 14.52 15.09
C ILE A 166 -1.82 15.08 16.42
N GLU A 167 -1.36 14.61 17.56
CA GLU A 167 -1.76 15.10 18.88
C GLU A 167 -1.47 16.58 19.04
N ARG A 168 -0.25 17.04 18.68
CA ARG A 168 0.09 18.47 18.71
C ARG A 168 -0.78 19.28 17.75
N SER A 169 -1.10 18.76 16.57
CA SER A 169 -1.99 19.42 15.61
C SER A 169 -3.42 19.55 16.16
N LEU A 170 -3.94 18.54 16.86
CA LEU A 170 -5.27 18.58 17.49
C LEU A 170 -5.32 19.55 18.66
N HIS A 171 -4.29 19.54 19.52
CA HIS A 171 -4.18 20.49 20.63
C HIS A 171 -4.18 21.95 20.12
N ARG A 172 -3.40 22.22 19.06
CA ARG A 172 -3.36 23.54 18.44
C ARG A 172 -4.68 23.96 17.80
N LEU A 173 -5.41 23.01 17.24
CA LEU A 173 -6.75 23.26 16.71
C LEU A 173 -7.71 23.69 17.83
N GLU A 174 -7.60 23.07 19.01
CA GLU A 174 -8.35 23.43 20.20
C GLU A 174 -7.97 24.84 20.69
N GLU A 175 -6.67 25.18 20.75
CA GLU A 175 -6.18 26.51 21.10
C GLU A 175 -6.75 27.59 20.16
N PHE A 176 -6.72 27.37 18.83
CA PHE A 176 -7.32 28.31 17.88
C PHE A 176 -8.82 28.48 18.09
N SER A 177 -9.53 27.41 18.44
CA SER A 177 -10.97 27.47 18.73
C SER A 177 -11.24 28.28 19.99
N GLN A 178 -10.46 28.11 21.06
CA GLN A 178 -10.56 28.87 22.29
C GLN A 178 -10.25 30.36 22.12
N GLN A 179 -9.32 30.68 21.20
CA GLN A 179 -8.95 32.03 20.85
C GLN A 179 -9.87 32.66 19.80
N HIS A 180 -10.96 32.01 19.40
CA HIS A 180 -11.89 32.41 18.35
C HIS A 180 -11.25 32.61 16.96
N LEU A 181 -10.09 32.00 16.71
CA LEU A 181 -9.37 32.07 15.43
C LEU A 181 -9.92 31.01 14.47
N TYR A 182 -11.21 31.09 14.15
CA TYR A 182 -11.95 30.04 13.42
C TYR A 182 -11.43 29.77 12.01
N GLU A 183 -10.91 30.76 11.30
CA GLU A 183 -10.32 30.56 9.96
C GLU A 183 -9.05 29.72 10.04
N GLN A 184 -8.18 30.00 11.02
CA GLN A 184 -6.95 29.24 11.23
C GLN A 184 -7.27 27.81 11.68
N ALA A 185 -8.25 27.66 12.56
CA ALA A 185 -8.76 26.35 12.98
C ALA A 185 -9.30 25.54 11.78
N ALA A 186 -10.08 26.18 10.90
CA ALA A 186 -10.62 25.52 9.71
C ALA A 186 -9.52 25.06 8.76
N VAL A 187 -8.52 25.89 8.49
CA VAL A 187 -7.37 25.54 7.64
C VAL A 187 -6.59 24.37 8.24
N LEU A 188 -6.27 24.42 9.55
CA LEU A 188 -5.53 23.34 10.20
C LEU A 188 -6.33 22.02 10.22
N ARG A 189 -7.64 22.09 10.47
CA ARG A 189 -8.55 20.95 10.40
C ARG A 189 -8.50 20.27 9.03
N ASP A 190 -8.59 21.03 7.95
CA ASP A 190 -8.66 20.50 6.59
C ASP A 190 -7.33 19.90 6.15
N ILE A 191 -6.22 20.50 6.56
CA ILE A 191 -4.87 19.94 6.39
C ILE A 191 -4.75 18.60 7.14
N THR A 192 -5.14 18.55 8.41
CA THR A 192 -5.07 17.37 9.27
C THR A 192 -5.95 16.25 8.71
N ALA A 193 -7.20 16.57 8.32
CA ALA A 193 -8.12 15.62 7.71
C ALA A 193 -7.57 15.02 6.38
N THR A 194 -6.82 15.82 5.62
CA THR A 194 -6.16 15.33 4.38
C THR A 194 -4.96 14.44 4.69
N ALA A 195 -4.22 14.70 5.76
CA ALA A 195 -2.99 13.98 6.13
C ALA A 195 -3.28 12.63 6.82
N ILE A 196 -4.27 12.55 7.72
CA ILE A 196 -4.56 11.36 8.54
C ILE A 196 -4.68 10.06 7.74
N PRO A 197 -5.48 9.95 6.65
CA PRO A 197 -5.60 8.70 5.92
C PRO A 197 -4.27 8.22 5.33
N ALA A 198 -3.42 9.15 4.90
CA ALA A 198 -2.13 8.81 4.33
C ALA A 198 -1.13 8.37 5.39
N LEU A 199 -1.09 9.05 6.54
CA LEU A 199 -0.26 8.67 7.69
C LEU A 199 -0.70 7.31 8.25
N THR A 200 -2.00 7.04 8.33
CA THR A 200 -2.54 5.72 8.71
C THR A 200 -2.07 4.64 7.73
N SER A 201 -2.13 4.91 6.41
CA SER A 201 -1.66 3.95 5.41
C SER A 201 -0.15 3.70 5.51
N LEU A 202 0.65 4.73 5.77
CA LEU A 202 2.10 4.58 5.99
C LEU A 202 2.38 3.72 7.23
N TYR A 203 1.70 4.00 8.34
CA TYR A 203 1.80 3.19 9.55
C TYR A 203 1.47 1.72 9.29
N GLN A 204 0.35 1.44 8.62
CA GLN A 204 -0.07 0.08 8.27
C GLN A 204 0.96 -0.62 7.38
N CYS A 205 1.48 0.05 6.35
CA CYS A 205 2.55 -0.48 5.49
C CYS A 205 3.81 -0.79 6.30
N GLN A 206 4.18 0.07 7.25
CA GLN A 206 5.35 -0.12 8.09
C GLN A 206 5.17 -1.32 9.03
N GLN A 207 3.99 -1.46 9.66
CA GLN A 207 3.67 -2.62 10.48
C GLN A 207 3.79 -3.94 9.69
N LEU A 208 3.31 -3.97 8.45
CA LEU A 208 3.44 -5.15 7.58
C LEU A 208 4.91 -5.45 7.23
N ARG A 209 5.72 -4.41 7.01
CA ARG A 209 7.15 -4.57 6.67
C ARG A 209 8.01 -5.04 7.85
N GLN A 210 7.60 -4.73 9.08
CA GLN A 210 8.28 -5.14 10.30
C GLN A 210 8.03 -6.61 10.66
N GLN A 211 7.02 -7.26 10.05
CA GLN A 211 6.75 -8.67 10.26
C GLN A 211 7.59 -9.52 9.29
N ASP A 212 8.31 -10.49 9.82
CA ASP A 212 9.07 -11.45 9.02
C ASP A 212 8.14 -12.23 8.10
N GLU A 213 6.99 -12.67 8.62
CA GLU A 213 5.98 -13.41 7.88
C GLU A 213 4.59 -13.24 8.52
N ILE A 214 3.61 -13.03 7.65
CA ILE A 214 2.18 -13.05 8.00
C ILE A 214 1.54 -14.14 7.15
N ILE A 215 0.77 -15.03 7.77
CA ILE A 215 -0.04 -16.02 7.07
C ILE A 215 -1.51 -15.65 7.28
N VAL A 216 -2.20 -15.40 6.18
CA VAL A 216 -3.63 -15.15 6.14
C VAL A 216 -4.35 -16.43 5.78
N ALA A 217 -5.30 -16.87 6.62
CA ALA A 217 -6.12 -18.06 6.38
C ALA A 217 -7.54 -17.63 6.00
N GLU A 218 -8.05 -18.17 4.88
CA GLU A 218 -9.39 -17.95 4.38
C GLU A 218 -10.08 -19.30 4.12
N SER A 219 -11.30 -19.49 4.62
CA SER A 219 -12.06 -20.72 4.38
C SER A 219 -12.48 -20.83 2.92
N ASP A 220 -12.38 -22.05 2.34
CA ASP A 220 -12.87 -22.34 0.99
C ASP A 220 -14.39 -22.62 0.95
N GLY A 221 -15.08 -22.55 2.09
CA GLY A 221 -16.50 -22.86 2.24
C GLY A 221 -16.86 -24.35 2.10
N ARG A 222 -15.86 -25.22 1.90
CA ARG A 222 -16.03 -26.70 1.75
C ARG A 222 -15.25 -27.49 2.81
N GLY A 223 -14.80 -26.78 3.86
CA GLY A 223 -14.05 -27.35 4.98
C GLY A 223 -12.55 -27.40 4.75
N GLY A 224 -12.05 -26.84 3.66
CA GLY A 224 -10.64 -26.55 3.41
C GLY A 224 -10.29 -25.08 3.65
N TRP A 225 -9.02 -24.72 3.44
CA TRP A 225 -8.48 -23.40 3.71
C TRP A 225 -7.49 -22.95 2.64
N PHE A 226 -7.57 -21.69 2.25
CA PHE A 226 -6.51 -21.00 1.52
C PHE A 226 -5.59 -20.31 2.53
N PHE A 227 -4.27 -20.51 2.36
CA PHE A 227 -3.26 -19.82 3.14
C PHE A 227 -2.43 -18.93 2.24
N THR A 228 -2.42 -17.63 2.53
CA THR A 228 -1.63 -16.63 1.80
C THR A 228 -0.48 -16.17 2.67
N ALA A 229 0.75 -16.32 2.20
CA ALA A 229 1.95 -15.87 2.88
C ALA A 229 2.38 -14.48 2.37
N ILE A 230 2.64 -13.57 3.33
CA ILE A 230 3.16 -12.22 3.10
C ILE A 230 4.43 -12.11 3.93
N ARG A 231 5.56 -11.78 3.29
CA ARG A 231 6.87 -11.62 3.95
C ARG A 231 7.36 -10.19 3.81
N TYR A 232 7.70 -9.54 4.94
CA TYR A 232 8.14 -8.14 4.96
C TYR A 232 7.22 -7.21 4.15
N GLY A 233 5.89 -7.45 4.23
CA GLY A 233 4.89 -6.70 3.48
C GLY A 233 4.77 -7.07 1.99
N VAL A 234 5.48 -8.10 1.51
CA VAL A 234 5.44 -8.55 0.11
C VAL A 234 4.72 -9.90 0.00
N PHE A 235 3.75 -10.00 -0.92
CA PHE A 235 3.08 -11.24 -1.22
C PHE A 235 4.06 -12.30 -1.72
N ALA A 236 4.12 -13.45 -1.03
CA ALA A 236 4.99 -14.57 -1.33
C ALA A 236 4.28 -15.68 -2.11
N GLY A 237 3.02 -15.99 -1.79
CA GLY A 237 2.23 -16.99 -2.48
C GLY A 237 0.97 -17.39 -1.73
N THR A 238 0.11 -18.17 -2.39
CA THR A 238 -1.10 -18.77 -1.81
C THR A 238 -1.09 -20.27 -2.02
N VAL A 239 -1.57 -21.02 -1.02
CA VAL A 239 -1.75 -22.47 -1.11
C VAL A 239 -3.15 -22.86 -0.65
N HIS A 240 -3.72 -23.89 -1.28
CA HIS A 240 -5.00 -24.47 -0.88
C HIS A 240 -4.78 -25.77 -0.12
N CYS A 241 -5.30 -25.86 1.09
CA CYS A 241 -5.35 -27.07 1.90
C CYS A 241 -6.75 -27.62 1.92
N LEU A 242 -6.95 -28.80 1.34
CA LEU A 242 -8.22 -29.52 1.35
C LEU A 242 -8.48 -30.15 2.73
N ARG A 243 -9.75 -30.31 3.08
CA ARG A 243 -10.18 -30.98 4.30
C ARG A 243 -9.52 -32.37 4.43
N GLY A 244 -8.91 -32.66 5.60
CA GLY A 244 -8.31 -33.97 5.90
C GLY A 244 -6.95 -34.24 5.25
N LYS A 245 -6.38 -33.30 4.49
CA LYS A 245 -5.01 -33.39 3.98
C LYS A 245 -4.03 -32.63 4.85
N THR A 246 -2.89 -33.27 5.12
CA THR A 246 -1.84 -32.70 5.98
C THR A 246 -1.26 -31.42 5.41
N THR A 247 -0.88 -30.48 6.28
CA THR A 247 -0.31 -29.14 6.00
C THR A 247 1.09 -29.17 5.35
N ALA A 248 1.53 -30.28 4.77
CA ALA A 248 2.82 -30.39 4.09
C ALA A 248 3.09 -29.30 3.01
N PRO A 249 2.08 -28.85 2.22
CA PRO A 249 2.28 -27.76 1.25
C PRO A 249 2.58 -26.40 1.90
N LEU A 250 2.18 -26.15 3.14
CA LEU A 250 2.50 -24.89 3.86
C LEU A 250 4.00 -24.71 4.07
N LEU A 251 4.74 -25.80 4.26
CA LEU A 251 6.20 -25.79 4.40
C LEU A 251 6.88 -25.33 3.11
N THR A 252 6.29 -25.61 1.95
CA THR A 252 6.87 -25.26 0.64
C THR A 252 6.74 -23.75 0.32
N ILE A 253 5.66 -23.11 0.75
CA ILE A 253 5.53 -21.64 0.61
C ILE A 253 6.48 -20.93 1.57
N CYS A 254 6.73 -21.51 2.74
CA CYS A 254 7.61 -20.96 3.77
C CYS A 254 9.12 -21.15 3.48
N MET A 255 9.51 -21.82 2.39
CA MET A 255 10.93 -21.99 2.05
C MET A 255 11.44 -20.81 1.22
N PRO A 256 12.47 -20.07 1.67
CA PRO A 256 13.15 -19.09 0.84
C PRO A 256 13.93 -19.81 -0.28
N VAL A 257 13.86 -19.26 -1.50
CA VAL A 257 14.63 -19.74 -2.68
C VAL A 257 16.15 -19.46 -2.53
N HIS A 258 16.62 -18.95 -1.41
CA HIS A 258 18.03 -18.74 -1.13
C HIS A 258 18.53 -19.64 0.03
N LYS A 259 19.42 -20.55 -0.35
CA LYS A 259 20.37 -21.35 0.45
C LYS A 259 20.13 -21.35 1.97
N LEU A 260 19.53 -22.42 2.45
CA LEU A 260 19.57 -22.83 3.84
C LEU A 260 20.98 -23.35 4.17
N SER A 261 21.75 -22.53 4.89
CA SER A 261 22.78 -23.08 5.76
C SER A 261 22.08 -23.75 6.95
N SER A 262 22.45 -25.00 7.13
CA SER A 262 21.95 -25.93 8.13
C SER A 262 21.91 -25.34 9.54
N ARG A 263 20.71 -25.18 10.11
CA ARG A 263 20.46 -25.44 11.54
C ARG A 263 18.98 -25.69 11.77
N ARG A 264 18.65 -26.95 12.11
CA ARG A 264 17.32 -27.38 12.52
C ARG A 264 16.92 -26.62 13.77
N ARG A 265 15.84 -25.81 13.70
CA ARG A 265 15.05 -25.44 14.88
C ARG A 265 13.60 -25.80 14.63
N LYS A 266 13.07 -26.71 15.46
CA LYS A 266 11.63 -27.01 15.55
C LYS A 266 10.93 -25.74 16.00
N ARG A 267 10.17 -25.07 15.12
CA ARG A 267 9.31 -23.94 15.47
C ARG A 267 7.91 -24.47 15.77
N ARG A 268 7.44 -24.22 16.99
CA ARG A 268 6.04 -24.42 17.39
C ARG A 268 5.21 -23.27 16.80
N TRP A 269 4.17 -23.61 16.07
CA TRP A 269 3.21 -22.66 15.51
C TRP A 269 2.15 -22.34 16.57
N TRP A 270 1.93 -21.05 16.82
CA TRP A 270 0.83 -20.56 17.64
C TRP A 270 -0.12 -19.77 16.78
N ILE A 271 -1.40 -20.16 16.78
CA ILE A 271 -2.50 -19.42 16.19
C ILE A 271 -2.98 -18.41 17.23
N LEU A 272 -2.83 -17.12 16.96
CA LEU A 272 -3.41 -16.04 17.76
C LEU A 272 -4.45 -15.30 16.91
N LEU A 273 -5.71 -15.62 17.15
CA LEU A 273 -6.86 -14.82 16.74
C LEU A 273 -6.99 -13.63 17.70
N LYS A 274 -6.62 -12.42 17.31
CA LYS A 274 -7.08 -11.20 17.99
C LYS A 274 -7.01 -9.95 17.11
N SER A 275 -8.15 -9.35 17.05
CA SER A 275 -8.57 -7.94 16.94
C SER A 275 -8.82 -7.34 15.56
N ALA A 276 -9.97 -6.69 15.47
CA ALA A 276 -10.61 -6.01 14.35
C ALA A 276 -9.79 -4.89 13.67
N THR A 277 -8.70 -4.46 14.25
CA THR A 277 -7.88 -3.34 13.75
C THR A 277 -6.98 -3.72 12.56
N PHE A 278 -6.68 -5.00 12.37
CA PHE A 278 -5.90 -5.48 11.22
C PHE A 278 -6.73 -5.62 9.94
N PHE A 279 -8.06 -5.65 10.08
CA PHE A 279 -8.98 -5.76 8.93
C PHE A 279 -8.94 -4.55 7.98
N THR A 280 -8.57 -3.38 8.46
CA THR A 280 -8.56 -2.16 7.66
C THR A 280 -7.40 -2.10 6.66
N ALA A 281 -6.26 -2.73 6.95
CA ALA A 281 -5.11 -2.74 6.05
C ALA A 281 -5.31 -3.66 4.84
N ILE A 282 -6.08 -4.73 4.99
CA ILE A 282 -6.45 -5.67 3.92
C ILE A 282 -7.76 -5.23 3.24
N SER A 283 -8.59 -4.43 3.91
CA SER A 283 -9.84 -3.86 3.41
C SER A 283 -9.67 -2.87 2.25
N VAL A 284 -8.47 -2.43 1.91
CA VAL A 284 -8.19 -1.71 0.65
C VAL A 284 -8.50 -2.59 -0.58
N ALA A 285 -8.63 -3.91 -0.40
CA ALA A 285 -9.05 -4.87 -1.42
C ALA A 285 -10.53 -5.31 -1.30
N GLY A 286 -11.32 -4.75 -0.37
CA GLY A 286 -12.78 -4.91 -0.32
C GLY A 286 -13.29 -6.34 -0.12
N MET A 287 -12.77 -7.11 0.86
CA MET A 287 -13.23 -8.50 1.09
C MET A 287 -13.56 -8.78 2.55
N CYS A 288 -14.81 -9.20 2.77
CA CYS A 288 -15.28 -9.76 4.03
C CYS A 288 -14.77 -11.20 4.23
N GLY A 289 -14.32 -11.54 5.43
CA GLY A 289 -14.14 -12.92 5.88
C GLY A 289 -12.70 -13.42 6.07
N LEU A 290 -11.69 -12.56 6.11
CA LEU A 290 -10.29 -12.93 6.30
C LEU A 290 -9.90 -13.07 7.77
N SER A 291 -9.37 -14.23 8.17
CA SER A 291 -8.70 -14.43 9.46
C SER A 291 -7.19 -14.30 9.27
N VAL A 292 -6.56 -13.40 10.02
CA VAL A 292 -5.11 -13.14 9.94
C VAL A 292 -4.40 -13.88 11.06
N CYS A 293 -3.47 -14.75 10.72
CA CYS A 293 -2.54 -15.40 11.65
C CYS A 293 -1.18 -14.70 11.60
N ILE A 294 -0.74 -14.14 12.70
CA ILE A 294 0.59 -13.51 12.81
C ILE A 294 1.50 -14.45 13.62
N SER A 295 2.60 -14.90 13.02
CA SER A 295 3.65 -15.56 13.78
C SER A 295 4.68 -14.52 14.23
N ARG A 296 4.73 -14.22 15.51
CA ARG A 296 5.85 -13.48 16.12
C ARG A 296 7.03 -14.43 16.25
N GLY A 297 8.14 -14.12 15.58
CA GLY A 297 9.43 -14.69 15.92
C GLY A 297 9.85 -14.19 17.30
N GLN A 298 9.69 -15.00 18.36
CA GLN A 298 10.38 -14.74 19.62
C GLN A 298 11.89 -14.88 19.38
N LYS A 299 12.62 -13.78 19.59
CA LYS A 299 14.05 -13.88 19.90
C LYS A 299 14.17 -14.54 21.27
N ILE A 300 14.83 -15.68 21.33
CA ILE A 300 15.48 -16.24 22.51
C ILE A 300 16.95 -15.93 22.38
#